data_8747afad137737d554e2eddc5f14529e
#
_entry.id   8747afad137737d554e2eddc5f14529e
#
_cell.length_a   1.000
_cell.length_b   1.000
_cell.length_c   1.000
_cell.angle_alpha   90.00
_cell.angle_beta   90.00
_cell.angle_gamma   90.00
#
_symmetry.space_group_name_H-M   'P 1'
#
loop_
_entity.id
_entity.type
_entity.pdbx_description
1 polymer ?
#
loop_
_entity_poly.entity_id
_entity_poly.type
_entity_poly.pdbx_seq_one_letter_code
_entity_poly.pdbx_strand_id
1 'polypeptide(L)'
;MFSTLNALDFQQQFRDSNSCLEYLSEMKWKDGYTCRKCGCLIYTKGYTPFSRRCASCRYDESPTAHTIFHKLKFSILKAFHGVFRYSRKKGMSSYELSKELSISQKTAWLFHRKIQQAMASSGKHPLTGEVHIDEFVTGGPEPIKRGRSLGRKKKSLMMAEVINGKKIGRIYCTKIANYKKETIYPIIQRTVAKDARVVTDEFPTYDKLKEKFKKAKQRRSRNGSAFENLHQQIMNLKGWLRGIHHHCGEHHYQLYLDEFCFRTNRRNREHGIFYSLMTRIASIQSKTFKELTAFAA
;
A
#
# COMPACT_ATOMS: atom_id res chain seq x y z
N MET A 1 24.13 -2.93 6.16
CA MET A 1 24.10 -3.56 4.82
C MET A 1 22.96 -4.59 4.87
N PHE A 2 21.78 -4.28 4.33
CA PHE A 2 20.67 -5.23 4.35
C PHE A 2 20.88 -6.20 3.20
N SER A 3 21.41 -7.38 3.54
CA SER A 3 21.53 -8.49 2.59
C SER A 3 20.13 -8.92 2.12
N THR A 4 20.08 -9.46 0.94
CA THR A 4 18.92 -10.06 0.32
C THR A 4 18.28 -11.09 1.24
N LEU A 5 17.15 -10.80 1.89
CA LEU A 5 16.43 -11.81 2.66
C LEU A 5 15.89 -12.87 1.69
N ASN A 6 16.67 -13.91 1.41
CA ASN A 6 16.21 -15.05 0.64
C ASN A 6 15.39 -16.01 1.53
N ALA A 7 14.91 -17.11 0.96
CA ALA A 7 14.07 -18.04 1.72
C ALA A 7 14.83 -18.77 2.85
N LEU A 8 16.11 -19.07 2.62
CA LEU A 8 16.95 -19.73 3.64
C LEU A 8 17.28 -18.78 4.79
N ASP A 9 17.68 -17.53 4.48
CA ASP A 9 17.92 -16.51 5.52
C ASP A 9 16.67 -16.24 6.34
N PHE A 10 15.48 -16.19 5.68
CA PHE A 10 14.20 -16.06 6.38
C PHE A 10 13.95 -17.21 7.36
N GLN A 11 14.17 -18.45 6.93
CA GLN A 11 13.98 -19.63 7.80
C GLN A 11 14.98 -19.67 8.95
N GLN A 12 16.22 -19.25 8.72
CA GLN A 12 17.25 -19.15 9.76
C GLN A 12 16.91 -18.07 10.79
N GLN A 13 16.40 -16.91 10.34
CA GLN A 13 16.05 -15.79 11.20
C GLN A 13 14.76 -16.06 11.99
N PHE A 14 13.76 -16.66 11.37
CA PHE A 14 12.43 -16.90 11.94
C PHE A 14 12.15 -18.40 12.06
N ARG A 15 12.87 -19.05 12.99
CA ARG A 15 12.80 -20.51 13.19
C ARG A 15 11.54 -20.97 13.91
N ASP A 16 11.02 -20.14 14.80
CA ASP A 16 9.89 -20.43 15.66
C ASP A 16 9.06 -19.18 15.99
N SER A 17 8.01 -19.36 16.79
CA SER A 17 7.17 -18.27 17.22
C SER A 17 7.89 -17.25 18.13
N ASN A 18 8.88 -17.67 18.91
CA ASN A 18 9.61 -16.79 19.81
C ASN A 18 10.50 -15.83 19.04
N SER A 19 11.25 -16.29 18.03
CA SER A 19 12.06 -15.44 17.15
C SER A 19 11.20 -14.40 16.41
N CYS A 20 9.98 -14.76 16.01
CA CYS A 20 9.04 -13.81 15.42
C CYS A 20 8.54 -12.76 16.42
N LEU A 21 8.23 -13.16 17.66
CA LEU A 21 7.75 -12.27 18.72
C LEU A 21 8.86 -11.32 19.20
N GLU A 22 10.08 -11.81 19.32
CA GLU A 22 11.26 -11.02 19.65
C GLU A 22 11.48 -9.92 18.63
N TYR A 23 11.61 -10.30 17.35
CA TYR A 23 11.73 -9.35 16.25
C TYR A 23 10.61 -8.30 16.24
N LEU A 24 9.36 -8.73 16.45
CA LEU A 24 8.22 -7.81 16.47
C LEU A 24 8.26 -6.86 17.68
N SER A 25 8.73 -7.34 18.83
CA SER A 25 8.96 -6.55 20.05
C SER A 25 9.99 -5.44 19.81
N GLU A 26 11.14 -5.79 19.22
CA GLU A 26 12.19 -4.85 18.86
C GLU A 26 11.68 -3.79 17.88
N MET A 27 10.99 -4.21 16.83
CA MET A 27 10.43 -3.30 15.83
C MET A 27 9.37 -2.37 16.42
N LYS A 28 8.51 -2.88 17.30
CA LYS A 28 7.41 -2.11 17.90
C LYS A 28 7.90 -1.02 18.84
N TRP A 29 8.93 -1.31 19.59
CA TRP A 29 9.48 -0.43 20.62
C TRP A 29 10.90 0.06 20.32
N LYS A 30 11.26 0.09 19.04
CA LYS A 30 12.59 0.56 18.58
C LYS A 30 12.91 2.00 19.00
N ASP A 31 11.88 2.85 19.08
CA ASP A 31 12.00 4.27 19.46
C ASP A 31 11.68 4.49 20.95
N GLY A 32 11.70 3.41 21.77
CA GLY A 32 11.37 3.43 23.19
C GLY A 32 9.97 2.95 23.50
N TYR A 33 9.75 2.61 24.78
CA TYR A 33 8.45 2.18 25.28
C TYR A 33 7.65 3.39 25.78
N THR A 34 6.39 3.45 25.39
CA THR A 34 5.41 4.38 25.99
C THR A 34 4.12 3.63 26.24
N CYS A 35 3.67 3.59 27.48
CA CYS A 35 2.44 2.92 27.85
C CYS A 35 1.23 3.59 27.18
N ARG A 36 0.46 2.83 26.40
CA ARG A 36 -0.73 3.33 25.72
C ARG A 36 -1.88 3.74 26.64
N LYS A 37 -1.86 3.26 27.90
CA LYS A 37 -2.91 3.56 28.88
C LYS A 37 -2.62 4.79 29.73
N CYS A 38 -1.36 5.02 30.14
CA CYS A 38 -1.03 6.10 31.07
C CYS A 38 0.18 6.94 30.66
N GLY A 39 0.82 6.68 29.51
CA GLY A 39 1.98 7.45 29.04
C GLY A 39 3.31 7.15 29.76
N CYS A 40 3.35 6.28 30.78
CA CYS A 40 4.57 5.94 31.49
C CYS A 40 5.61 5.31 30.53
N LEU A 41 6.87 5.69 30.69
CA LEU A 41 7.98 5.21 29.86
C LEU A 41 8.71 4.00 30.44
N ILE A 42 8.43 3.65 31.72
CA ILE A 42 9.10 2.58 32.43
C ILE A 42 8.27 1.30 32.33
N TYR A 43 8.92 0.19 32.04
CA TYR A 43 8.29 -1.12 31.94
C TYR A 43 9.11 -2.21 32.62
N THR A 44 8.46 -3.29 32.99
CA THR A 44 9.04 -4.56 33.43
C THR A 44 8.67 -5.65 32.41
N LYS A 45 9.26 -6.84 32.54
CA LYS A 45 8.87 -8.02 31.77
C LYS A 45 7.38 -8.31 31.98
N GLY A 46 6.65 -8.52 30.91
CA GLY A 46 5.23 -8.87 30.95
C GLY A 46 5.00 -10.39 31.12
N TYR A 47 3.73 -10.79 31.08
CA TYR A 47 3.33 -12.20 31.32
C TYR A 47 3.62 -13.12 30.13
N THR A 48 3.53 -12.62 28.92
CA THR A 48 3.79 -13.41 27.71
C THR A 48 5.20 -13.13 27.17
N PRO A 49 5.79 -14.04 26.39
CA PRO A 49 7.11 -13.83 25.80
C PRO A 49 7.22 -12.46 25.10
N PHE A 50 8.27 -11.73 25.39
CA PHE A 50 8.59 -10.41 24.81
C PHE A 50 7.52 -9.32 25.04
N SER A 51 6.53 -9.52 25.93
CA SER A 51 5.58 -8.47 26.32
C SER A 51 6.21 -7.50 27.33
N ARG A 52 5.68 -6.27 27.36
CA ARG A 52 6.09 -5.20 28.27
C ARG A 52 4.95 -4.81 29.19
N ARG A 53 5.21 -4.84 30.51
CA ARG A 53 4.25 -4.46 31.53
C ARG A 53 4.59 -3.08 32.08
N CYS A 54 3.66 -2.15 32.01
CA CYS A 54 3.84 -0.81 32.53
C CYS A 54 4.13 -0.82 34.04
N ALA A 55 5.19 -0.15 34.46
CA ALA A 55 5.55 -0.07 35.88
C ALA A 55 4.51 0.70 36.71
N SER A 56 3.83 1.70 36.13
CA SER A 56 2.83 2.52 36.79
C SER A 56 1.45 1.85 36.85
N CYS A 57 0.80 1.64 35.68
CA CYS A 57 -0.60 1.20 35.63
C CYS A 57 -0.78 -0.33 35.44
N ARG A 58 0.32 -1.09 35.40
CA ARG A 58 0.35 -2.55 35.23
C ARG A 58 -0.26 -3.07 33.91
N TYR A 59 -0.56 -2.18 32.96
CA TYR A 59 -1.00 -2.60 31.63
C TYR A 59 0.05 -3.48 30.96
N ASP A 60 -0.34 -4.69 30.55
CA ASP A 60 0.53 -5.65 29.87
C ASP A 60 0.28 -5.59 28.36
N GLU A 61 1.30 -5.30 27.58
CA GLU A 61 1.19 -5.15 26.14
C GLU A 61 2.09 -6.16 25.42
N SER A 62 1.46 -7.09 24.70
CA SER A 62 2.19 -8.06 23.88
C SER A 62 2.76 -7.43 22.61
N PRO A 63 3.80 -8.02 21.99
CA PRO A 63 4.34 -7.56 20.71
C PRO A 63 3.28 -7.47 19.61
N THR A 64 2.32 -8.40 19.59
CA THR A 64 1.25 -8.46 18.58
C THR A 64 0.12 -7.45 18.81
N ALA A 65 -0.06 -6.96 20.04
CA ALA A 65 -1.14 -6.02 20.38
C ALA A 65 -1.06 -4.75 19.52
N HIS A 66 -2.20 -4.27 19.03
CA HIS A 66 -2.33 -3.08 18.19
C HIS A 66 -1.59 -3.11 16.84
N THR A 67 -1.14 -4.29 16.39
CA THR A 67 -0.56 -4.53 15.06
C THR A 67 -1.52 -5.34 14.19
N ILE A 68 -1.18 -5.59 12.94
CA ILE A 68 -1.99 -6.49 12.10
C ILE A 68 -2.02 -7.94 12.62
N PHE A 69 -1.06 -8.30 13.49
CA PHE A 69 -0.98 -9.60 14.13
C PHE A 69 -1.86 -9.72 15.40
N HIS A 70 -2.57 -8.65 15.77
CA HIS A 70 -3.47 -8.70 16.92
C HIS A 70 -4.59 -9.73 16.71
N LYS A 71 -4.81 -10.62 17.72
CA LYS A 71 -5.82 -11.68 17.69
C LYS A 71 -5.78 -12.57 16.44
N LEU A 72 -4.59 -12.97 16.02
CA LEU A 72 -4.44 -13.96 14.95
C LEU A 72 -5.16 -15.26 15.29
N LYS A 73 -5.76 -15.90 14.26
CA LYS A 73 -6.39 -17.21 14.33
C LYS A 73 -5.46 -18.37 13.93
N PHE A 74 -4.19 -18.08 13.70
CA PHE A 74 -3.13 -19.02 13.30
C PHE A 74 -1.79 -18.54 13.86
N SER A 75 -0.75 -19.36 13.79
CA SER A 75 0.52 -19.06 14.45
C SER A 75 1.20 -17.82 13.85
N ILE A 76 1.94 -17.10 14.71
CA ILE A 76 2.72 -15.92 14.30
C ILE A 76 3.79 -16.29 13.25
N LEU A 77 4.37 -17.49 13.34
CA LEU A 77 5.34 -18.00 12.37
C LEU A 77 4.73 -18.10 10.97
N LYS A 78 3.51 -18.68 10.85
CA LYS A 78 2.77 -18.70 9.58
C LYS A 78 2.46 -17.27 9.08
N ALA A 79 2.15 -16.34 9.98
CA ALA A 79 1.88 -14.96 9.62
C ALA A 79 3.13 -14.26 9.05
N PHE A 80 4.29 -14.44 9.68
CA PHE A 80 5.57 -13.92 9.18
C PHE A 80 5.94 -14.53 7.83
N HIS A 81 5.77 -15.85 7.68
CA HIS A 81 5.96 -16.53 6.39
C HIS A 81 5.03 -15.94 5.32
N GLY A 82 3.76 -15.72 5.64
CA GLY A 82 2.80 -15.08 4.73
C GLY A 82 3.23 -13.67 4.32
N VAL A 83 3.70 -12.83 5.26
CA VAL A 83 4.23 -11.50 4.95
C VAL A 83 5.47 -11.59 4.07
N PHE A 84 6.38 -12.53 4.36
CA PHE A 84 7.57 -12.77 3.53
C PHE A 84 7.19 -13.16 2.11
N ARG A 85 6.33 -14.17 1.93
CA ARG A 85 5.85 -14.60 0.61
C ARG A 85 5.13 -13.47 -0.12
N TYR A 86 4.28 -12.73 0.59
CA TYR A 86 3.56 -11.59 0.05
C TYR A 86 4.48 -10.43 -0.36
N SER A 87 5.62 -10.25 0.31
CA SER A 87 6.61 -9.22 -0.02
C SER A 87 7.40 -9.49 -1.30
N ARG A 88 7.32 -10.72 -1.84
CA ARG A 88 8.01 -11.07 -3.09
C ARG A 88 7.43 -10.30 -4.28
N LYS A 89 8.20 -10.24 -5.37
CA LYS A 89 8.04 -9.32 -6.51
C LYS A 89 6.63 -9.18 -7.08
N LYS A 90 5.90 -10.28 -7.20
CA LYS A 90 4.55 -10.28 -7.82
C LYS A 90 3.42 -10.06 -6.82
N GLY A 91 3.63 -10.29 -5.50
CA GLY A 91 2.54 -10.45 -4.56
C GLY A 91 1.83 -11.78 -4.72
N MET A 92 0.66 -11.91 -4.09
CA MET A 92 -0.17 -13.12 -4.22
C MET A 92 -1.63 -12.81 -3.94
N SER A 93 -2.53 -13.66 -4.42
CA SER A 93 -3.95 -13.59 -4.10
C SER A 93 -4.24 -14.14 -2.70
N SER A 94 -5.39 -13.80 -2.13
CA SER A 94 -5.82 -14.40 -0.84
C SER A 94 -6.07 -15.90 -0.94
N TYR A 95 -6.40 -16.41 -2.13
CA TYR A 95 -6.53 -17.84 -2.36
C TYR A 95 -5.18 -18.55 -2.30
N GLU A 96 -4.16 -18.05 -3.01
CA GLU A 96 -2.79 -18.57 -2.92
C GLU A 96 -2.26 -18.51 -1.48
N LEU A 97 -2.49 -17.37 -0.78
CA LEU A 97 -2.11 -17.22 0.62
C LEU A 97 -2.78 -18.28 1.52
N SER A 98 -4.05 -18.63 1.27
CA SER A 98 -4.74 -19.67 2.03
C SER A 98 -4.10 -21.05 1.86
N LYS A 99 -3.68 -21.38 0.66
CA LYS A 99 -2.98 -22.63 0.36
C LYS A 99 -1.58 -22.67 0.96
N GLU A 100 -0.81 -21.59 0.76
CA GLU A 100 0.55 -21.44 1.29
C GLU A 100 0.62 -21.61 2.81
N LEU A 101 -0.35 -21.02 3.54
CA LEU A 101 -0.38 -21.05 5.00
C LEU A 101 -1.20 -22.22 5.58
N SER A 102 -1.89 -22.99 4.75
CA SER A 102 -2.86 -24.03 5.19
C SER A 102 -3.84 -23.46 6.22
N ILE A 103 -4.55 -22.37 5.83
CA ILE A 103 -5.61 -21.73 6.62
C ILE A 103 -6.85 -21.54 5.78
N SER A 104 -8.00 -21.27 6.41
CA SER A 104 -9.24 -21.03 5.66
C SER A 104 -9.10 -19.79 4.77
N GLN A 105 -9.74 -19.81 3.61
CA GLN A 105 -9.72 -18.70 2.65
C GLN A 105 -10.24 -17.39 3.27
N LYS A 106 -11.27 -17.47 4.12
CA LYS A 106 -11.81 -16.31 4.85
C LYS A 106 -10.76 -15.67 5.78
N THR A 107 -9.98 -16.50 6.50
CA THR A 107 -8.87 -16.04 7.37
C THR A 107 -7.74 -15.44 6.53
N ALA A 108 -7.37 -16.08 5.43
CA ALA A 108 -6.35 -15.59 4.51
C ALA A 108 -6.78 -14.27 3.86
N TRP A 109 -8.04 -14.15 3.46
CA TRP A 109 -8.57 -12.89 2.91
C TRP A 109 -8.48 -11.74 3.90
N LEU A 110 -8.90 -11.94 5.16
CA LEU A 110 -8.79 -10.91 6.19
C LEU A 110 -7.34 -10.51 6.43
N PHE A 111 -6.44 -11.49 6.53
CA PHE A 111 -5.01 -11.23 6.74
C PHE A 111 -4.39 -10.49 5.55
N HIS A 112 -4.73 -10.91 4.33
CA HIS A 112 -4.34 -10.24 3.09
C HIS A 112 -4.77 -8.76 3.08
N ARG A 113 -6.02 -8.45 3.46
CA ARG A 113 -6.51 -7.07 3.55
C ARG A 113 -5.74 -6.23 4.58
N LYS A 114 -5.39 -6.82 5.71
CA LYS A 114 -4.56 -6.16 6.73
C LYS A 114 -3.15 -5.85 6.22
N ILE A 115 -2.53 -6.77 5.45
CA ILE A 115 -1.24 -6.52 4.80
C ILE A 115 -1.36 -5.38 3.78
N GLN A 116 -2.39 -5.37 2.94
CA GLN A 116 -2.61 -4.31 1.97
C GLN A 116 -2.81 -2.94 2.64
N GLN A 117 -3.49 -2.86 3.78
CA GLN A 117 -3.60 -1.60 4.55
C GLN A 117 -2.24 -1.07 4.99
N ALA A 118 -1.30 -1.95 5.36
CA ALA A 118 0.05 -1.53 5.70
C ALA A 118 0.86 -1.02 4.48
N MET A 119 0.39 -1.29 3.26
CA MET A 119 0.99 -0.79 2.02
C MET A 119 0.47 0.59 1.60
N ALA A 120 -0.60 1.10 2.20
CA ALA A 120 -1.15 2.41 1.88
C ALA A 120 -0.12 3.54 2.01
N SER A 121 -0.26 4.59 1.22
CA SER A 121 0.64 5.74 1.29
C SER A 121 0.58 6.41 2.67
N SER A 122 1.74 6.79 3.20
CA SER A 122 1.82 7.58 4.44
C SER A 122 1.49 9.05 4.23
N GLY A 123 1.40 9.53 2.99
CA GLY A 123 1.24 10.94 2.65
C GLY A 123 2.50 11.81 2.89
N LYS A 124 3.55 11.25 3.53
CA LYS A 124 4.75 12.01 3.94
C LYS A 124 5.78 12.25 2.81
N HIS A 125 5.52 11.74 1.62
CA HIS A 125 6.47 11.80 0.52
C HIS A 125 5.76 12.27 -0.76
N PRO A 126 5.51 13.58 -0.92
CA PRO A 126 4.89 14.11 -2.13
C PRO A 126 5.77 13.82 -3.35
N LEU A 127 5.16 13.78 -4.51
CA LEU A 127 5.86 13.69 -5.79
C LEU A 127 6.55 15.02 -6.10
N THR A 128 7.79 14.95 -6.59
CA THR A 128 8.65 16.12 -6.86
C THR A 128 9.16 16.10 -8.29
N GLY A 129 9.84 17.16 -8.71
CA GLY A 129 10.40 17.26 -10.06
C GLY A 129 9.33 17.36 -11.15
N GLU A 130 9.47 16.61 -12.23
CA GLU A 130 8.45 16.51 -13.27
C GLU A 130 7.46 15.38 -12.93
N VAL A 131 6.17 15.71 -12.88
CA VAL A 131 5.11 14.77 -12.51
C VAL A 131 4.08 14.69 -13.62
N HIS A 132 3.96 13.53 -14.23
CA HIS A 132 2.93 13.25 -15.24
C HIS A 132 1.67 12.71 -14.56
N ILE A 133 0.51 13.15 -15.03
CA ILE A 133 -0.80 12.79 -14.47
C ILE A 133 -1.73 12.38 -15.59
N ASP A 134 -2.44 11.25 -15.42
CA ASP A 134 -3.49 10.81 -16.34
C ASP A 134 -4.54 9.98 -15.62
N GLU A 135 -5.76 9.98 -16.15
CA GLU A 135 -6.87 9.15 -15.69
C GLU A 135 -6.96 7.88 -16.53
N PHE A 136 -7.38 6.82 -15.88
CA PHE A 136 -7.67 5.57 -16.57
C PHE A 136 -8.82 4.81 -15.90
N VAL A 137 -9.31 3.81 -16.60
CA VAL A 137 -10.34 2.90 -16.09
C VAL A 137 -9.84 1.47 -16.05
N THR A 138 -10.35 0.73 -15.06
CA THR A 138 -10.21 -0.73 -14.96
C THR A 138 -11.58 -1.39 -14.96
N GLY A 139 -11.66 -2.60 -15.47
CA GLY A 139 -12.90 -3.37 -15.62
C GLY A 139 -12.98 -4.02 -17.01
N GLY A 140 -13.97 -4.88 -17.20
CA GLY A 140 -14.22 -5.53 -18.48
C GLY A 140 -14.71 -4.56 -19.57
N PRO A 141 -14.85 -5.03 -20.81
CA PRO A 141 -15.49 -4.27 -21.89
C PRO A 141 -16.91 -3.87 -21.49
N GLU A 142 -17.33 -2.67 -21.83
CA GLU A 142 -18.72 -2.23 -21.74
C GLU A 142 -19.25 -2.01 -23.16
N PRO A 143 -20.35 -2.70 -23.53
CA PRO A 143 -20.96 -2.47 -24.83
C PRO A 143 -21.42 -1.01 -24.95
N ILE A 144 -21.28 -0.44 -26.15
CA ILE A 144 -21.83 0.87 -26.54
C ILE A 144 -21.13 2.09 -25.88
N LYS A 145 -20.27 1.93 -24.87
CA LYS A 145 -19.62 3.06 -24.17
C LYS A 145 -18.13 3.15 -24.47
N ARG A 146 -17.68 4.27 -25.01
CA ARG A 146 -16.26 4.56 -25.30
C ARG A 146 -15.75 5.77 -24.49
N GLY A 147 -14.43 5.81 -24.28
CA GLY A 147 -13.76 6.95 -23.62
C GLY A 147 -14.10 7.07 -22.13
N ARG A 148 -14.34 8.30 -21.66
CA ARG A 148 -14.65 8.66 -20.26
C ARG A 148 -16.13 8.46 -19.90
N SER A 149 -16.80 7.44 -20.45
CA SER A 149 -18.22 7.16 -20.16
C SER A 149 -18.46 6.91 -18.68
N LEU A 150 -19.67 7.26 -18.18
CA LEU A 150 -20.11 7.03 -16.80
C LEU A 150 -20.52 5.56 -16.54
N GLY A 151 -19.80 4.58 -17.13
CA GLY A 151 -20.08 3.18 -16.95
C GLY A 151 -19.69 2.63 -15.56
N ARG A 152 -19.83 1.31 -15.38
CA ARG A 152 -19.47 0.58 -14.15
C ARG A 152 -17.97 0.43 -13.96
N LYS A 153 -17.13 0.88 -14.90
CA LYS A 153 -15.66 0.81 -14.79
C LYS A 153 -15.16 1.63 -13.63
N LYS A 154 -14.18 1.10 -12.91
CA LYS A 154 -13.50 1.81 -11.82
C LYS A 154 -12.57 2.86 -12.39
N LYS A 155 -12.78 4.11 -11.98
CA LYS A 155 -12.00 5.26 -12.42
C LYS A 155 -10.83 5.49 -11.47
N SER A 156 -9.67 5.82 -12.01
CA SER A 156 -8.45 6.05 -11.24
C SER A 156 -7.64 7.18 -11.83
N LEU A 157 -6.93 7.88 -10.97
CA LEU A 157 -5.93 8.89 -11.32
C LEU A 157 -4.55 8.32 -10.99
N MET A 158 -3.66 8.25 -11.97
CA MET A 158 -2.25 7.90 -11.75
C MET A 158 -1.39 9.16 -11.87
N MET A 159 -0.48 9.32 -10.92
CA MET A 159 0.50 10.39 -10.87
C MET A 159 1.88 9.75 -10.75
N ALA A 160 2.82 10.15 -11.59
CA ALA A 160 4.16 9.53 -11.64
C ALA A 160 5.26 10.58 -11.81
N GLU A 161 6.30 10.49 -10.99
CA GLU A 161 7.55 11.22 -11.22
C GLU A 161 8.23 10.71 -12.49
N VAL A 162 8.67 11.63 -13.35
CA VAL A 162 9.43 11.33 -14.55
C VAL A 162 10.84 11.89 -14.40
N ILE A 163 11.82 11.01 -14.36
CA ILE A 163 13.24 11.35 -14.17
C ILE A 163 13.92 11.38 -15.55
N ASN A 164 14.49 12.52 -15.90
CA ASN A 164 15.21 12.74 -17.17
C ASN A 164 14.38 12.36 -18.42
N GLY A 165 13.04 12.53 -18.35
CA GLY A 165 12.12 12.24 -19.45
C GLY A 165 11.94 10.74 -19.79
N LYS A 166 12.67 9.84 -19.15
CA LYS A 166 12.72 8.41 -19.54
C LYS A 166 12.40 7.41 -18.43
N LYS A 167 12.69 7.72 -17.18
CA LYS A 167 12.53 6.78 -16.07
C LYS A 167 11.37 7.20 -15.18
N ILE A 168 10.57 6.23 -14.75
CA ILE A 168 9.56 6.45 -13.71
C ILE A 168 10.22 6.39 -12.34
N GLY A 169 10.05 7.44 -11.58
CA GLY A 169 10.39 7.52 -10.16
C GLY A 169 9.32 6.91 -9.27
N ARG A 170 8.79 7.72 -8.34
CA ARG A 170 7.69 7.33 -7.46
C ARG A 170 6.36 7.50 -8.19
N ILE A 171 5.41 6.62 -7.89
CA ILE A 171 4.04 6.71 -8.40
C ILE A 171 3.03 6.71 -7.27
N TYR A 172 1.89 7.36 -7.50
CA TYR A 172 0.68 7.20 -6.70
C TYR A 172 -0.52 6.98 -7.61
N CYS A 173 -1.45 6.17 -7.13
CA CYS A 173 -2.68 5.89 -7.85
C CYS A 173 -3.86 5.96 -6.88
N THR A 174 -4.89 6.73 -7.24
CA THR A 174 -6.05 6.98 -6.39
C THR A 174 -7.34 6.69 -7.17
N LYS A 175 -8.24 5.93 -6.54
CA LYS A 175 -9.62 5.78 -7.03
C LYS A 175 -10.31 7.15 -7.04
N ILE A 176 -11.01 7.48 -8.13
CA ILE A 176 -11.78 8.71 -8.25
C ILE A 176 -13.25 8.39 -8.57
N ALA A 177 -14.15 9.22 -8.04
CA ALA A 177 -15.58 9.07 -8.29
C ALA A 177 -15.96 9.52 -9.73
N ASN A 178 -15.36 10.61 -10.18
CA ASN A 178 -15.59 11.21 -11.49
C ASN A 178 -14.34 11.98 -11.94
N TYR A 179 -14.42 12.58 -13.14
CA TYR A 179 -13.31 13.33 -13.75
C TYR A 179 -13.40 14.85 -13.52
N LYS A 180 -14.22 15.30 -12.58
CA LYS A 180 -14.39 16.72 -12.30
C LYS A 180 -13.20 17.29 -11.54
N LYS A 181 -12.89 18.57 -11.73
CA LYS A 181 -11.79 19.26 -11.03
C LYS A 181 -11.93 19.22 -9.51
N GLU A 182 -13.16 19.27 -8.99
CA GLU A 182 -13.46 19.20 -7.56
C GLU A 182 -13.04 17.86 -6.94
N THR A 183 -13.02 16.78 -7.73
CA THR A 183 -12.52 15.47 -7.31
C THR A 183 -11.01 15.35 -7.47
N ILE A 184 -10.46 15.83 -8.60
CA ILE A 184 -9.07 15.58 -9.00
C ILE A 184 -8.09 16.54 -8.30
N TYR A 185 -8.40 17.83 -8.21
CA TYR A 185 -7.48 18.84 -7.69
C TYR A 185 -7.06 18.60 -6.23
N PRO A 186 -7.95 18.28 -5.29
CA PRO A 186 -7.54 17.97 -3.91
C PRO A 186 -6.58 16.77 -3.82
N ILE A 187 -6.74 15.79 -4.72
CA ILE A 187 -5.84 14.61 -4.78
C ILE A 187 -4.45 15.06 -5.23
N ILE A 188 -4.36 15.84 -6.32
CA ILE A 188 -3.09 16.36 -6.83
C ILE A 188 -2.40 17.22 -5.76
N GLN A 189 -3.11 18.16 -5.15
CA GLN A 189 -2.57 19.07 -4.13
C GLN A 189 -2.02 18.34 -2.90
N ARG A 190 -2.65 17.23 -2.50
CA ARG A 190 -2.18 16.41 -1.38
C ARG A 190 -0.98 15.55 -1.73
N THR A 191 -0.84 15.17 -3.01
CA THR A 191 0.10 14.12 -3.44
C THR A 191 1.34 14.69 -4.12
N VAL A 192 1.24 15.87 -4.71
CA VAL A 192 2.31 16.51 -5.50
C VAL A 192 2.83 17.74 -4.76
N ALA A 193 4.15 17.91 -4.71
CA ALA A 193 4.80 19.09 -4.13
C ALA A 193 4.44 20.36 -4.92
N LYS A 194 4.27 21.48 -4.23
CA LYS A 194 3.83 22.78 -4.84
C LYS A 194 4.77 23.30 -5.91
N ASP A 195 6.05 23.00 -5.81
CA ASP A 195 7.10 23.41 -6.74
C ASP A 195 7.31 22.43 -7.90
N ALA A 196 6.63 21.30 -7.91
CA ALA A 196 6.71 20.31 -8.97
C ALA A 196 6.17 20.85 -10.31
N ARG A 197 6.76 20.36 -11.39
CA ARG A 197 6.31 20.60 -12.76
C ARG A 197 5.25 19.57 -13.13
N VAL A 198 3.99 19.92 -13.00
CA VAL A 198 2.88 19.02 -13.35
C VAL A 198 2.64 19.04 -14.84
N VAL A 199 2.58 17.87 -15.47
CA VAL A 199 2.29 17.72 -16.91
C VAL A 199 1.06 16.82 -17.07
N THR A 200 0.03 17.31 -17.76
CA THR A 200 -1.22 16.60 -18.05
C THR A 200 -1.52 16.63 -19.54
N ASP A 201 -2.49 15.84 -19.97
CA ASP A 201 -3.10 16.00 -21.30
C ASP A 201 -3.93 17.31 -21.38
N GLU A 202 -4.48 17.59 -22.55
CA GLU A 202 -5.32 18.78 -22.82
C GLU A 202 -6.79 18.55 -22.40
N PHE A 203 -7.04 17.71 -21.40
CA PHE A 203 -8.40 17.54 -20.91
C PHE A 203 -8.88 18.78 -20.15
N PRO A 204 -10.09 19.33 -20.43
CA PRO A 204 -10.56 20.60 -19.86
C PRO A 204 -10.56 20.67 -18.33
N THR A 205 -10.63 19.52 -17.65
CA THR A 205 -10.51 19.47 -16.18
C THR A 205 -9.22 20.12 -15.69
N TYR A 206 -8.13 20.10 -16.47
CA TYR A 206 -6.82 20.62 -16.06
C TYR A 206 -6.57 22.08 -16.45
N ASP A 207 -7.49 22.77 -17.14
CA ASP A 207 -7.28 24.13 -17.67
C ASP A 207 -6.83 25.14 -16.60
N LYS A 208 -7.39 25.02 -15.39
CA LYS A 208 -7.06 25.90 -14.26
C LYS A 208 -5.99 25.34 -13.30
N LEU A 209 -5.29 24.27 -13.70
CA LEU A 209 -4.29 23.66 -12.82
C LEU A 209 -3.11 24.59 -12.54
N LYS A 210 -2.79 25.50 -13.48
CA LYS A 210 -1.76 26.55 -13.30
C LYS A 210 -2.03 27.49 -12.13
N GLU A 211 -3.29 27.69 -11.74
CA GLU A 211 -3.65 28.49 -10.57
C GLU A 211 -3.13 27.86 -9.26
N LYS A 212 -2.96 26.55 -9.24
CA LYS A 212 -2.50 25.76 -8.08
C LYS A 212 -1.03 25.36 -8.18
N PHE A 213 -0.52 25.14 -9.39
CA PHE A 213 0.85 24.73 -9.67
C PHE A 213 1.44 25.66 -10.75
N LYS A 214 2.26 26.62 -10.34
CA LYS A 214 2.84 27.65 -11.23
C LYS A 214 3.56 27.06 -12.46
N LYS A 215 4.16 25.86 -12.31
CA LYS A 215 4.90 25.16 -13.37
C LYS A 215 4.05 24.12 -14.11
N ALA A 216 2.71 24.11 -13.94
CA ALA A 216 1.85 23.17 -14.66
C ALA A 216 1.85 23.45 -16.16
N LYS A 217 1.86 22.38 -16.95
CA LYS A 217 1.80 22.42 -18.41
C LYS A 217 0.82 21.36 -18.91
N GLN A 218 0.02 21.74 -19.91
CA GLN A 218 -0.74 20.77 -20.69
C GLN A 218 0.05 20.42 -21.96
N ARG A 219 -0.04 19.17 -22.38
CA ARG A 219 0.64 18.64 -23.56
C ARG A 219 -0.33 17.75 -24.33
N ARG A 220 -0.45 17.96 -25.63
CA ARG A 220 -1.25 17.08 -26.49
C ARG A 220 -0.81 15.64 -26.38
N SER A 221 -1.76 14.73 -26.16
CA SER A 221 -1.48 13.31 -25.87
C SER A 221 -0.81 12.56 -27.02
N ARG A 222 -1.07 12.95 -28.29
CA ARG A 222 -0.54 12.29 -29.52
C ARG A 222 -0.76 10.77 -29.47
N ASN A 223 -1.99 10.33 -29.22
CA ASN A 223 -2.35 8.92 -29.05
C ASN A 223 -1.56 8.23 -27.93
N GLY A 224 -1.19 8.98 -26.88
CA GLY A 224 -0.47 8.45 -25.72
C GLY A 224 1.05 8.53 -25.79
N SER A 225 1.65 8.80 -26.96
CA SER A 225 3.13 8.83 -27.09
C SER A 225 3.78 9.95 -26.27
N ALA A 226 3.07 11.04 -25.99
CA ALA A 226 3.57 12.12 -25.12
C ALA A 226 3.68 11.70 -23.63
N PHE A 227 3.04 10.60 -23.21
CA PHE A 227 2.98 10.08 -21.85
C PHE A 227 3.34 8.58 -21.78
N GLU A 228 4.16 8.09 -22.69
CA GLU A 228 4.50 6.68 -22.87
C GLU A 228 4.89 5.99 -21.53
N ASN A 229 5.77 6.61 -20.77
CA ASN A 229 6.23 6.04 -19.48
C ASN A 229 5.08 5.89 -18.46
N LEU A 230 4.17 6.87 -18.39
CA LEU A 230 3.00 6.81 -17.51
C LEU A 230 2.00 5.75 -18.00
N HIS A 231 1.73 5.71 -19.31
CA HIS A 231 0.85 4.72 -19.91
C HIS A 231 1.39 3.28 -19.71
N GLN A 232 2.72 3.10 -19.79
CA GLN A 232 3.34 1.81 -19.49
C GLN A 232 3.06 1.38 -18.03
N GLN A 233 3.09 2.30 -17.07
CA GLN A 233 2.73 1.99 -15.68
C GLN A 233 1.24 1.65 -15.51
N ILE A 234 0.37 2.34 -16.24
CA ILE A 234 -1.07 2.02 -16.28
C ILE A 234 -1.30 0.62 -16.85
N MET A 235 -0.60 0.26 -17.93
CA MET A 235 -0.68 -1.08 -18.53
C MET A 235 -0.13 -2.15 -17.59
N ASN A 236 1.00 -1.89 -16.91
CA ASN A 236 1.57 -2.78 -15.89
C ASN A 236 0.59 -3.02 -14.74
N LEU A 237 -0.07 -1.97 -14.23
CA LEU A 237 -1.11 -2.10 -13.20
C LEU A 237 -2.27 -2.97 -13.69
N LYS A 238 -2.80 -2.70 -14.89
CA LYS A 238 -3.90 -3.47 -15.47
C LYS A 238 -3.53 -4.95 -15.67
N GLY A 239 -2.31 -5.22 -16.15
CA GLY A 239 -1.77 -6.56 -16.30
C GLY A 239 -1.62 -7.28 -14.96
N TRP A 240 -1.07 -6.60 -13.96
CA TRP A 240 -0.91 -7.12 -12.61
C TRP A 240 -2.26 -7.45 -11.94
N LEU A 241 -3.26 -6.56 -12.06
CA LEU A 241 -4.60 -6.82 -11.55
C LEU A 241 -5.22 -8.07 -12.19
N ARG A 242 -5.12 -8.22 -13.52
CA ARG A 242 -5.64 -9.40 -14.21
C ARG A 242 -4.90 -10.68 -13.86
N GLY A 243 -3.58 -10.62 -13.71
CA GLY A 243 -2.75 -11.80 -13.50
C GLY A 243 -2.78 -12.35 -12.07
N ILE A 244 -3.11 -11.53 -11.06
CA ILE A 244 -3.06 -11.96 -9.66
C ILE A 244 -4.43 -11.88 -8.97
N HIS A 245 -5.22 -10.85 -9.26
CA HIS A 245 -6.41 -10.54 -8.49
C HIS A 245 -7.71 -10.69 -9.27
N HIS A 246 -7.73 -11.32 -10.44
CA HIS A 246 -8.85 -11.53 -11.35
C HIS A 246 -10.14 -10.72 -11.08
N HIS A 247 -10.56 -10.64 -9.81
CA HIS A 247 -11.70 -9.84 -9.35
C HIS A 247 -11.30 -8.88 -8.23
N CYS A 248 -11.45 -7.58 -8.49
CA CYS A 248 -11.21 -6.51 -7.50
C CYS A 248 -12.55 -5.84 -7.17
N GLY A 249 -13.12 -6.14 -6.01
CA GLY A 249 -14.35 -5.51 -5.54
C GLY A 249 -14.19 -3.99 -5.42
N GLU A 250 -15.27 -3.26 -5.71
CA GLU A 250 -15.30 -1.79 -5.71
C GLU A 250 -14.84 -1.18 -4.38
N HIS A 251 -15.28 -1.75 -3.26
CA HIS A 251 -14.99 -1.26 -1.91
C HIS A 251 -13.51 -1.39 -1.51
N HIS A 252 -12.83 -2.39 -2.05
CA HIS A 252 -11.42 -2.66 -1.73
C HIS A 252 -10.47 -2.20 -2.84
N TYR A 253 -10.98 -1.55 -3.88
CA TYR A 253 -10.18 -1.23 -5.06
C TYR A 253 -8.95 -0.36 -4.73
N GLN A 254 -9.10 0.63 -3.83
CA GLN A 254 -7.97 1.45 -3.39
C GLN A 254 -6.82 0.63 -2.78
N LEU A 255 -7.11 -0.44 -2.03
CA LEU A 255 -6.07 -1.28 -1.43
C LEU A 255 -5.18 -1.96 -2.49
N TYR A 256 -5.75 -2.32 -3.63
CA TYR A 256 -4.97 -2.86 -4.76
C TYR A 256 -4.11 -1.79 -5.42
N LEU A 257 -4.62 -0.58 -5.58
CA LEU A 257 -3.85 0.54 -6.11
C LEU A 257 -2.68 0.88 -5.20
N ASP A 258 -2.91 0.91 -3.89
CA ASP A 258 -1.88 1.15 -2.86
C ASP A 258 -0.80 0.07 -2.88
N GLU A 259 -1.20 -1.20 -3.00
CA GLU A 259 -0.27 -2.32 -3.11
C GLU A 259 0.62 -2.19 -4.35
N PHE A 260 0.03 -1.93 -5.52
CA PHE A 260 0.81 -1.74 -6.75
C PHE A 260 1.80 -0.60 -6.62
N CYS A 261 1.37 0.56 -6.09
CA CYS A 261 2.24 1.72 -5.86
C CYS A 261 3.35 1.38 -4.85
N PHE A 262 3.01 0.71 -3.75
CA PHE A 262 3.99 0.29 -2.74
C PHE A 262 5.11 -0.58 -3.33
N ARG A 263 4.74 -1.56 -4.17
CA ARG A 263 5.68 -2.45 -4.86
C ARG A 263 6.53 -1.72 -5.90
N THR A 264 5.88 -0.94 -6.76
CA THR A 264 6.56 -0.18 -7.82
C THR A 264 7.57 0.81 -7.24
N ASN A 265 7.20 1.52 -6.18
CA ASN A 265 8.06 2.49 -5.50
C ASN A 265 9.26 1.86 -4.79
N ARG A 266 9.26 0.53 -4.62
CA ARG A 266 10.34 -0.25 -3.99
C ARG A 266 10.99 -1.29 -4.90
N ARG A 267 10.69 -1.25 -6.22
CA ARG A 267 11.18 -2.24 -7.19
C ARG A 267 12.70 -2.40 -7.22
N ASN A 268 13.43 -1.33 -6.93
CA ASN A 268 14.89 -1.32 -6.86
C ASN A 268 15.43 -1.66 -5.45
N ARG A 269 14.53 -1.90 -4.48
CA ARG A 269 14.85 -2.28 -3.10
C ARG A 269 14.17 -3.61 -2.75
N GLU A 270 14.23 -4.56 -3.66
CA GLU A 270 13.47 -5.82 -3.58
C GLU A 270 13.67 -6.54 -2.23
N HIS A 271 14.88 -6.49 -1.72
CA HIS A 271 15.25 -7.08 -0.43
C HIS A 271 14.74 -6.27 0.78
N GLY A 272 14.45 -5.00 0.58
CA GLY A 272 13.92 -4.12 1.62
C GLY A 272 12.39 -4.10 1.72
N ILE A 273 11.65 -4.80 0.84
CA ILE A 273 10.18 -4.79 0.88
C ILE A 273 9.68 -5.46 2.15
N PHE A 274 10.22 -6.61 2.54
CA PHE A 274 9.81 -7.29 3.76
C PHE A 274 10.01 -6.40 5.00
N TYR A 275 11.22 -5.88 5.19
CA TYR A 275 11.52 -5.02 6.34
C TYR A 275 10.72 -3.73 6.34
N SER A 276 10.56 -3.08 5.18
CA SER A 276 9.70 -1.89 5.05
C SER A 276 8.24 -2.19 5.38
N LEU A 277 7.76 -3.37 5.02
CA LEU A 277 6.40 -3.81 5.31
C LEU A 277 6.24 -4.14 6.79
N MET A 278 7.19 -4.86 7.38
CA MET A 278 7.19 -5.19 8.82
C MET A 278 7.22 -3.93 9.70
N THR A 279 8.02 -2.93 9.36
CA THR A 279 8.03 -1.63 10.05
C THR A 279 6.64 -0.98 10.06
N ARG A 280 5.94 -1.01 8.93
CA ARG A 280 4.59 -0.46 8.82
C ARG A 280 3.57 -1.31 9.57
N ILE A 281 3.67 -2.63 9.48
CA ILE A 281 2.83 -3.58 10.20
C ILE A 281 2.91 -3.38 11.71
N ALA A 282 4.11 -3.14 12.24
CA ALA A 282 4.32 -2.91 13.66
C ALA A 282 3.72 -1.58 14.17
N SER A 283 3.55 -0.58 13.27
CA SER A 283 3.06 0.76 13.63
C SER A 283 1.57 1.00 13.32
N ILE A 284 0.95 0.19 12.46
CA ILE A 284 -0.43 0.37 12.02
C ILE A 284 -1.40 -0.42 12.90
N GLN A 285 -2.39 0.28 13.44
CA GLN A 285 -3.55 -0.37 14.06
C GLN A 285 -4.37 -1.07 12.97
N SER A 286 -4.53 -2.38 13.11
CA SER A 286 -5.29 -3.17 12.14
C SER A 286 -6.78 -2.96 12.28
N LYS A 287 -7.47 -2.85 11.14
CA LYS A 287 -8.94 -2.88 11.10
C LYS A 287 -9.47 -4.30 11.35
N THR A 288 -10.60 -4.37 12.03
CA THR A 288 -11.35 -5.61 12.24
C THR A 288 -12.06 -6.06 10.97
N PHE A 289 -12.55 -7.29 10.93
CA PHE A 289 -13.38 -7.77 9.82
C PHE A 289 -14.63 -6.88 9.63
N LYS A 290 -15.30 -6.49 10.72
CA LYS A 290 -16.47 -5.61 10.68
C LYS A 290 -16.16 -4.26 10.04
N GLU A 291 -15.04 -3.64 10.41
CA GLU A 291 -14.60 -2.36 9.81
C GLU A 291 -14.20 -2.49 8.34
N LEU A 292 -13.68 -3.65 7.93
CA LEU A 292 -13.31 -3.92 6.53
C LEU A 292 -14.52 -4.24 5.64
N THR A 293 -15.63 -4.69 6.23
CA THR A 293 -16.86 -5.06 5.52
C THR A 293 -18.00 -4.08 5.73
N ALA A 294 -17.85 -3.09 6.59
CA ALA A 294 -18.87 -2.10 6.94
C ALA A 294 -19.31 -1.17 5.77
N PHE A 295 -18.70 -1.31 4.59
CA PHE A 295 -19.06 -0.52 3.39
C PHE A 295 -20.22 -1.11 2.59
N ALA A 296 -20.92 -2.09 3.12
CA ALA A 296 -22.00 -2.79 2.44
C ALA A 296 -23.42 -2.31 2.86
N ALA A 297 -23.49 -1.16 3.53
CA ALA A 297 -24.78 -0.52 3.84
C ALA A 297 -24.91 0.81 3.11
#